data_c1f20a09628fb49a8c39c3ce320c4951
#
_entry.id   c1f20a09628fb49a8c39c3ce320c4951
#
_cell.length_a   1.000
_cell.length_b   1.000
_cell.length_c   1.000
_cell.angle_alpha   90.00
_cell.angle_beta   90.00
_cell.angle_gamma   90.00
#
_symmetry.space_group_name_H-M   'P 1'
#
loop_
_entity.id
_entity.type
_entity.pdbx_description
1 polymer ?
#
loop_
_entity_poly.entity_id
_entity_poly.type
_entity_poly.pdbx_seq_one_letter_code
_entity_poly.pdbx_strand_id
1 'polypeptide(L)' 'YADWCGPCKMLAPVLEEVAEKIDGVKFGKVDVDRATELAQRYKIYAIPNVCIFKGGELVDRVIGLSEEEELTTTIKKYVD' A
#
# COMPACT_ATOMS: atom_id res chain seq x y z
N TYR A 1 -4.16 1.35 6.49
CA TYR A 1 -5.41 2.12 6.49
C TYR A 1 -6.03 2.19 7.88
N ALA A 2 -7.04 2.99 8.01
CA ALA A 2 -7.88 3.03 9.20
C ALA A 2 -9.32 3.38 8.78
N ASP A 3 -10.30 2.99 9.59
CA ASP A 3 -11.72 3.24 9.28
C ASP A 3 -12.06 4.74 9.23
N TRP A 4 -11.34 5.55 10.01
CA TRP A 4 -11.54 7.01 10.05
C TRP A 4 -10.81 7.76 8.93
N CYS A 5 -10.01 7.08 8.13
CA CYS A 5 -9.17 7.71 7.11
C CYS A 5 -9.92 7.88 5.80
N GLY A 6 -10.37 9.09 5.50
CA GLY A 6 -11.06 9.41 4.24
C GLY A 6 -10.23 9.11 3.00
N PRO A 7 -8.97 9.60 2.91
CA PRO A 7 -8.09 9.30 1.78
C PRO A 7 -7.83 7.81 1.57
N CYS A 8 -7.78 7.02 2.65
CA CYS A 8 -7.64 5.57 2.54
C CYS A 8 -8.82 4.94 1.82
N LYS A 9 -10.03 5.42 2.09
CA LYS A 9 -11.25 4.95 1.43
C LYS A 9 -11.28 5.31 -0.04
N MET A 10 -10.70 6.44 -0.40
CA MET A 10 -10.57 6.86 -1.80
C MET A 10 -9.51 6.03 -2.53
N LEU A 11 -8.46 5.63 -1.84
CA LEU A 11 -7.38 4.83 -2.41
C LEU A 11 -7.77 3.37 -2.63
N ALA A 12 -8.64 2.82 -1.81
CA ALA A 12 -9.01 1.41 -1.88
C ALA A 12 -9.43 0.94 -3.28
N PRO A 13 -10.38 1.62 -3.98
CA PRO A 13 -10.74 1.20 -5.33
C PRO A 13 -9.59 1.34 -6.34
N VAL A 14 -8.71 2.30 -6.14
CA VAL A 14 -7.53 2.48 -7.00
C VAL A 14 -6.60 1.27 -6.86
N LEU A 15 -6.35 0.82 -5.63
CA LEU A 15 -5.52 -0.36 -5.37
C LEU A 15 -6.15 -1.63 -5.92
N GLU A 16 -7.47 -1.76 -5.87
CA GLU A 16 -8.18 -2.90 -6.45
C GLU A 16 -7.97 -2.96 -7.97
N GLU A 17 -8.05 -1.83 -8.64
CA GLU A 17 -7.78 -1.76 -10.09
C GLU A 17 -6.33 -2.09 -10.42
N VAL A 18 -5.39 -1.60 -9.63
CA VAL A 18 -3.97 -1.92 -9.80
C VAL A 18 -3.73 -3.42 -9.62
N ALA A 19 -4.37 -4.02 -8.62
CA ALA A 19 -4.25 -5.45 -8.37
C ALA A 19 -4.76 -6.30 -9.52
N GLU A 20 -5.81 -5.85 -10.21
CA GLU A 20 -6.33 -6.54 -11.38
C GLU A 20 -5.39 -6.48 -12.59
N LYS A 21 -4.59 -5.43 -12.67
CA LYS A 21 -3.71 -5.17 -13.84
C LYS A 21 -2.31 -5.73 -13.68
N ILE A 22 -1.88 -6.04 -12.46
CA ILE A 22 -0.53 -6.54 -12.20
C ILE A 22 -0.59 -7.97 -11.71
N ASP A 23 -0.03 -8.89 -12.47
CA ASP A 23 0.06 -10.29 -12.10
C ASP A 23 1.33 -10.55 -11.28
N GLY A 24 1.29 -11.60 -10.46
CA GLY A 24 2.45 -12.06 -9.70
C GLY A 24 2.75 -11.26 -8.44
N VAL A 25 1.86 -10.36 -8.05
CA VAL A 25 1.98 -9.56 -6.83
C VAL A 25 0.80 -9.83 -5.92
N LYS A 26 1.08 -10.06 -4.64
CA LYS A 26 0.03 -10.22 -3.63
C LYS A 26 -0.28 -8.86 -3.01
N PHE A 27 -1.56 -8.57 -2.91
CA PHE A 27 -2.07 -7.34 -2.30
C PHE A 27 -2.76 -7.68 -0.99
N GLY A 28 -2.51 -6.89 0.03
CA GLY A 28 -3.14 -7.05 1.33
C GLY A 28 -3.41 -5.71 1.98
N LYS A 29 -4.24 -5.72 3.00
CA LYS A 29 -4.61 -4.53 3.75
C LYS A 29 -4.26 -4.72 5.21
N VAL A 30 -3.77 -3.66 5.85
CA VAL A 30 -3.48 -3.66 7.28
C VAL A 30 -4.18 -2.48 7.93
N ASP A 31 -5.03 -2.77 8.91
CA ASP A 31 -5.69 -1.76 9.72
C ASP A 31 -4.72 -1.34 10.83
N VAL A 32 -4.24 -0.09 10.78
CA VAL A 32 -3.23 0.39 11.74
C VAL A 32 -3.76 0.51 13.16
N ASP A 33 -5.06 0.61 13.34
CA ASP A 33 -5.67 0.66 14.67
C ASP A 33 -5.75 -0.73 15.32
N ARG A 34 -5.79 -1.78 14.52
CA ARG A 34 -5.84 -3.18 14.98
C ARG A 34 -4.47 -3.84 14.98
N ALA A 35 -3.61 -3.46 14.06
CA ALA A 35 -2.26 -4.02 13.92
C ALA A 35 -1.21 -2.99 14.33
N THR A 36 -1.29 -2.48 15.56
CA THR A 36 -0.42 -1.42 16.05
C THR A 36 1.05 -1.81 16.06
N GLU A 37 1.36 -3.07 16.36
CA GLU A 37 2.74 -3.56 16.36
C GLU A 37 3.37 -3.53 14.96
N LEU A 38 2.60 -3.92 13.94
CA LEU A 38 3.07 -3.85 12.55
C LEU A 38 3.29 -2.40 12.12
N ALA A 39 2.36 -1.52 12.46
CA ALA A 39 2.48 -0.11 12.14
C ALA A 39 3.74 0.50 12.77
N GLN A 40 4.03 0.18 14.02
CA GLN A 40 5.23 0.64 14.70
C GLN A 40 6.50 0.04 14.10
N ARG A 41 6.47 -1.25 13.80
CA ARG A 41 7.62 -1.96 13.24
C ARG A 41 8.08 -1.35 11.91
N TYR A 42 7.15 -0.96 11.06
CA TYR A 42 7.45 -0.36 9.76
C TYR A 42 7.35 1.15 9.75
N LYS A 43 7.25 1.77 10.94
CA LYS A 43 7.25 3.23 11.11
C LYS A 43 6.16 3.92 10.29
N ILE A 44 4.95 3.43 10.39
CA ILE A 44 3.79 3.99 9.72
C ILE A 44 3.25 5.15 10.55
N TYR A 45 3.61 6.36 10.20
CA TYR A 45 3.19 7.57 10.91
C TYR A 45 2.13 8.38 10.16
N ALA A 46 1.93 8.05 8.89
CA ALA A 46 0.93 8.71 8.05
C ALA A 46 0.22 7.67 7.21
N ILE A 47 -1.07 7.84 6.98
CA ILE A 47 -1.88 6.96 6.14
C ILE A 47 -2.72 7.80 5.17
N PRO A 48 -3.04 7.28 3.97
CA PRO A 48 -2.67 5.95 3.49
C PRO A 48 -1.17 5.80 3.26
N ASN A 49 -0.66 4.61 3.46
CA ASN A 49 0.75 4.30 3.27
C ASN A 49 0.83 2.93 2.58
N VAL A 50 1.25 2.94 1.32
CA VAL A 50 1.39 1.72 0.54
C VAL A 50 2.83 1.25 0.65
N CYS A 51 3.01 0.11 1.31
CA CYS A 51 4.33 -0.50 1.49
C CYS A 51 4.53 -1.58 0.44
N ILE A 52 5.69 -1.58 -0.19
CA ILE A 52 6.06 -2.56 -1.20
C ILE A 52 7.17 -3.44 -0.64
N PHE A 53 6.92 -4.75 -0.63
CA PHE A 53 7.87 -5.74 -0.13
C PHE A 53 8.36 -6.62 -1.27
N LYS A 54 9.64 -6.93 -1.25
CA LYS A 54 10.24 -7.89 -2.16
C LYS A 54 11.23 -8.78 -1.39
N GLY A 55 11.04 -10.09 -1.49
CA GLY A 55 11.90 -11.02 -0.76
C GLY A 55 11.82 -10.89 0.76
N GLY A 56 10.66 -10.46 1.28
CA GLY A 56 10.46 -10.26 2.71
C GLY A 56 10.96 -8.91 3.24
N GLU A 57 11.50 -8.06 2.37
CA GLU A 57 12.02 -6.75 2.77
C GLU A 57 11.17 -5.61 2.24
N LEU A 58 10.99 -4.57 3.04
CA LEU A 58 10.35 -3.34 2.63
C LEU A 58 11.30 -2.58 1.68
N VAL A 59 10.91 -2.48 0.42
CA VAL A 59 11.76 -1.86 -0.62
C VAL A 59 11.30 -0.47 -1.04
N ASP A 60 10.03 -0.14 -0.83
CA ASP A 60 9.51 1.18 -1.20
C ASP A 60 8.23 1.51 -0.46
N ARG A 61 7.86 2.79 -0.44
CA ARG A 61 6.61 3.29 0.14
C ARG A 61 6.03 4.38 -0.74
N VAL A 62 4.71 4.41 -0.80
CA VAL A 62 3.98 5.54 -1.38
C VAL A 62 3.05 6.06 -0.29
N ILE A 63 3.26 7.30 0.14
CA ILE A 63 2.52 7.91 1.23
C ILE A 63 1.50 8.90 0.66
N GLY A 64 0.28 8.82 1.17
CA GLY A 64 -0.81 9.70 0.75
C GLY A 64 -1.63 9.12 -0.39
N LEU A 65 -2.63 9.89 -0.83
CA LEU A 65 -3.50 9.50 -1.93
C LEU A 65 -2.73 9.61 -3.26
N SER A 66 -2.68 8.53 -4.00
CA SER A 66 -1.95 8.45 -5.25
C SER A 66 -2.85 7.94 -6.36
N GLU A 67 -2.51 8.31 -7.60
CA GLU A 67 -3.24 7.84 -8.77
C GLU A 67 -2.79 6.44 -9.19
N GLU A 68 -3.65 5.74 -9.91
CA GLU A 68 -3.40 4.38 -10.38
C GLU A 68 -2.09 4.27 -11.15
N GLU A 69 -1.83 5.22 -12.05
CA GLU A 69 -0.62 5.22 -12.87
C GLU A 69 0.66 5.30 -12.04
N GLU A 70 0.67 6.16 -11.04
CA GLU A 70 1.81 6.32 -10.13
C GLU A 70 2.09 5.03 -9.36
N LEU A 71 1.05 4.42 -8.81
CA LEU A 71 1.17 3.16 -8.08
C LEU A 71 1.64 2.02 -8.98
N THR A 72 1.05 1.92 -10.15
CA THR A 72 1.43 0.90 -11.15
C THR A 72 2.90 1.03 -11.53
N THR A 73 3.34 2.23 -11.84
CA THR A 73 4.74 2.51 -12.20
C THR A 73 5.69 2.12 -11.08
N THR A 74 5.35 2.50 -9.85
CA THR A 74 6.19 2.21 -8.69
C THR A 74 6.28 0.71 -8.43
N ILE A 75 5.16 0.01 -8.46
CA ILE A 75 5.13 -1.44 -8.22
C ILE A 75 5.90 -2.19 -9.30
N LYS A 76 5.76 -1.80 -10.55
CA LYS A 76 6.44 -2.46 -11.68
C LYS A 76 7.95 -2.37 -11.60
N LYS A 77 8.51 -1.42 -10.88
CA LYS A 77 9.97 -1.36 -10.66
C LYS A 77 10.51 -2.59 -9.96
N TYR A 78 9.69 -3.27 -9.18
CA TYR A 78 10.09 -4.40 -8.34
C TYR A 78 9.52 -5.74 -8.82
N VAL A 79 8.76 -5.74 -9.89
CA VAL A 79 8.22 -6.96 -10.51
C VAL A 79 9.18 -7.41 -11.61
N ASP A 80 9.61 -8.65 -11.52
CA ASP A 80 10.52 -9.26 -12.49
C ASP A 80 9.80 -9.69 -13.77
#